data_00f9a6446d0d37e83c5395f416027588
#
_entry.id   00f9a6446d0d37e83c5395f416027588
#
_cell.length_a   1.000
_cell.length_b   1.000
_cell.length_c   1.000
_cell.angle_alpha   90.00
_cell.angle_beta   90.00
_cell.angle_gamma   90.00
#
_symmetry.space_group_name_H-M   'P 1'
#
loop_
_entity.id
_entity.type
_entity.pdbx_description
1 polymer ?
#
loop_
_entity_poly.entity_id
_entity_poly.type
_entity_poly.pdbx_seq_one_letter_code
_entity_poly.pdbx_strand_id
1 'polypeptide(L)'
;MSAPLSNAAYGVLDYAAYPVAMLVAAPTLLRHMGMAQYGVWVVCTAAVSTGGIIASGFGDANIQYVASMNSRGNREATLGAVRSMLGINLLLGCVFTLISLALVPLISRHVTSVSGGLYYACLWALRIASVLMLVRAIESVCISTQRAFERYGEAVRISIFVRVITIVVAVGLTRYGHGVISIMALTFALMSLGTLVQLARLKRQLGASSLSPAFDRETTSALFGFGTFSWLQAVSSVIFSQADRLILGVSLGAAAVTSYALCVQLAQPIYGIAAAGLHFLFPYLSARQAIAKPDALRKNILTAFVINLLFVAVSAAAVLFFGRPLLNAWVGPAVAETSSGVLAPIVWSFALLGLNVTGYYSLLALGHVRVVTLLNLLGGTVMLVLMAWLLPRTGIRGVAIARLVYGLTTLLLYLPLARILTSASRVSLPSTGSYPVCEDA
;
A
#
# COMPACT_ATOMS: atom_id res chain seq x y z
N MET A 1 8.16 -13.73 23.53
CA MET A 1 8.61 -13.39 22.15
C MET A 1 9.51 -12.17 22.26
N SER A 2 10.68 -12.18 21.62
CA SER A 2 11.52 -10.98 21.57
C SER A 2 10.79 -9.83 20.87
N ALA A 3 11.00 -8.59 21.31
CA ALA A 3 10.31 -7.42 20.76
C ALA A 3 10.34 -7.33 19.21
N PRO A 4 11.44 -7.67 18.51
CA PRO A 4 11.48 -7.67 17.06
C PRO A 4 10.53 -8.67 16.40
N LEU A 5 10.38 -9.86 16.96
CA LEU A 5 9.50 -10.91 16.41
C LEU A 5 8.01 -10.54 16.57
N SER A 6 7.67 -9.92 17.70
CA SER A 6 6.33 -9.40 17.95
C SER A 6 5.97 -8.27 16.97
N ASN A 7 6.91 -7.35 16.70
CA ASN A 7 6.69 -6.24 15.77
C ASN A 7 6.52 -6.73 14.32
N ALA A 8 7.30 -7.75 13.91
CA ALA A 8 7.14 -8.37 12.60
C ALA A 8 5.77 -9.07 12.45
N ALA A 9 5.33 -9.80 13.49
CA ALA A 9 4.02 -10.45 13.50
C ALA A 9 2.87 -9.45 13.37
N TYR A 10 2.94 -8.31 14.08
CA TYR A 10 1.95 -7.24 13.94
C TYR A 10 1.98 -6.59 12.54
N GLY A 11 3.13 -6.45 11.91
CA GLY A 11 3.23 -5.96 10.54
C GLY A 11 2.54 -6.88 9.53
N VAL A 12 2.74 -8.20 9.64
CA VAL A 12 2.06 -9.19 8.80
C VAL A 12 0.54 -9.18 9.05
N LEU A 13 0.13 -9.09 10.32
CA LEU A 13 -1.29 -9.05 10.69
C LEU A 13 -1.98 -7.80 10.16
N ASP A 14 -1.34 -6.62 10.25
CA ASP A 14 -1.86 -5.36 9.68
C ASP A 14 -2.10 -5.47 8.17
N TYR A 15 -1.16 -6.10 7.46
CA TYR A 15 -1.28 -6.31 6.02
C TYR A 15 -2.38 -7.33 5.66
N ALA A 16 -2.46 -8.45 6.38
CA ALA A 16 -3.34 -9.57 6.04
C ALA A 16 -4.79 -9.37 6.50
N ALA A 17 -5.02 -8.64 7.60
CA ALA A 17 -6.32 -8.54 8.25
C ALA A 17 -7.43 -8.03 7.30
N TYR A 18 -7.17 -6.96 6.55
CA TYR A 18 -8.15 -6.38 5.64
C TYR A 18 -8.44 -7.28 4.41
N PRO A 19 -7.45 -7.78 3.65
CA PRO A 19 -7.69 -8.71 2.54
C PRO A 19 -8.44 -9.97 2.96
N VAL A 20 -8.07 -10.58 4.10
CA VAL A 20 -8.75 -11.79 4.59
C VAL A 20 -10.20 -11.49 4.99
N ALA A 21 -10.44 -10.40 5.73
CA ALA A 21 -11.79 -10.01 6.10
C ALA A 21 -12.65 -9.72 4.86
N MET A 22 -12.07 -9.11 3.82
CA MET A 22 -12.75 -8.83 2.56
C MET A 22 -13.05 -10.09 1.73
N LEU A 23 -12.16 -11.07 1.72
CA LEU A 23 -12.43 -12.36 1.07
C LEU A 23 -13.68 -13.02 1.65
N VAL A 24 -13.86 -12.94 2.97
CA VAL A 24 -15.03 -13.50 3.65
C VAL A 24 -16.29 -12.64 3.44
N ALA A 25 -16.15 -11.33 3.49
CA ALA A 25 -17.29 -10.39 3.47
C ALA A 25 -17.84 -10.13 2.06
N ALA A 26 -16.98 -10.14 1.02
CA ALA A 26 -17.36 -9.73 -0.33
C ALA A 26 -18.58 -10.47 -0.91
N PRO A 27 -18.76 -11.80 -0.75
CA PRO A 27 -19.95 -12.49 -1.25
C PRO A 27 -21.25 -11.97 -0.65
N THR A 28 -21.24 -11.77 0.68
CA THR A 28 -22.41 -11.27 1.40
C THR A 28 -22.73 -9.83 1.02
N LEU A 29 -21.71 -8.98 0.97
CA LEU A 29 -21.86 -7.59 0.54
C LEU A 29 -22.40 -7.50 -0.89
N LEU A 30 -21.82 -8.30 -1.82
CA LEU A 30 -22.23 -8.29 -3.22
C LEU A 30 -23.66 -8.79 -3.42
N ARG A 31 -24.05 -9.88 -2.73
CA ARG A 31 -25.42 -10.43 -2.81
C ARG A 31 -26.48 -9.45 -2.35
N HIS A 32 -26.23 -8.65 -1.31
CA HIS A 32 -27.21 -7.75 -0.75
C HIS A 32 -27.17 -6.35 -1.37
N MET A 33 -25.99 -5.85 -1.76
CA MET A 33 -25.83 -4.53 -2.36
C MET A 33 -26.01 -4.55 -3.89
N GLY A 34 -25.72 -5.67 -4.54
CA GLY A 34 -25.59 -5.78 -6.00
C GLY A 34 -24.29 -5.20 -6.55
N MET A 35 -23.99 -5.48 -7.82
CA MET A 35 -22.70 -5.11 -8.45
C MET A 35 -22.47 -3.61 -8.49
N ALA A 36 -23.50 -2.82 -8.74
CA ALA A 36 -23.36 -1.38 -8.90
C ALA A 36 -23.01 -0.67 -7.58
N GLN A 37 -23.73 -0.94 -6.49
CA GLN A 37 -23.43 -0.35 -5.19
C GLN A 37 -22.09 -0.86 -4.61
N TYR A 38 -21.77 -2.13 -4.81
CA TYR A 38 -20.48 -2.68 -4.42
C TYR A 38 -19.34 -1.98 -5.17
N GLY A 39 -19.49 -1.74 -6.48
CA GLY A 39 -18.53 -0.99 -7.27
C GLY A 39 -18.34 0.45 -6.80
N VAL A 40 -19.43 1.16 -6.47
CA VAL A 40 -19.35 2.49 -5.84
C VAL A 40 -18.56 2.43 -4.54
N TRP A 41 -18.81 1.44 -3.69
CA TRP A 41 -18.04 1.25 -2.45
C TRP A 41 -16.55 1.00 -2.70
N VAL A 42 -16.19 0.20 -3.72
CA VAL A 42 -14.79 -0.03 -4.12
C VAL A 42 -14.12 1.26 -4.60
N VAL A 43 -14.82 2.08 -5.39
CA VAL A 43 -14.31 3.41 -5.82
C VAL A 43 -14.11 4.33 -4.61
N CYS A 44 -15.06 4.38 -3.67
CA CYS A 44 -14.94 5.17 -2.44
C CYS A 44 -13.74 4.72 -1.60
N THR A 45 -13.55 3.42 -1.41
CA THR A 45 -12.41 2.89 -0.64
C THR A 45 -11.08 3.14 -1.33
N ALA A 46 -11.03 3.08 -2.67
CA ALA A 46 -9.84 3.44 -3.44
C ALA A 46 -9.50 4.92 -3.30
N ALA A 47 -10.51 5.80 -3.37
CA ALA A 47 -10.34 7.24 -3.16
C ALA A 47 -9.82 7.56 -1.75
N VAL A 48 -10.41 6.97 -0.70
CA VAL A 48 -9.92 7.12 0.70
C VAL A 48 -8.48 6.65 0.84
N SER A 49 -8.13 5.52 0.24
CA SER A 49 -6.77 4.98 0.30
C SER A 49 -5.77 5.91 -0.39
N THR A 50 -6.10 6.38 -1.59
CA THR A 50 -5.25 7.31 -2.36
C THR A 50 -5.05 8.61 -1.61
N GLY A 51 -6.14 9.29 -1.24
CA GLY A 51 -6.09 10.58 -0.55
C GLY A 51 -5.42 10.48 0.82
N GLY A 52 -5.71 9.42 1.58
CA GLY A 52 -5.12 9.19 2.89
C GLY A 52 -3.59 9.03 2.83
N ILE A 53 -3.05 8.33 1.84
CA ILE A 53 -1.61 8.11 1.73
C ILE A 53 -0.90 9.34 1.15
N ILE A 54 -1.51 10.05 0.20
CA ILE A 54 -0.97 11.31 -0.29
C ILE A 54 -0.85 12.31 0.88
N ALA A 55 -1.88 12.42 1.72
CA ALA A 55 -1.86 13.29 2.89
C ALA A 55 -0.86 12.82 3.96
N SER A 56 -0.60 11.51 4.06
CA SER A 56 0.27 10.91 5.11
C SER A 56 1.67 10.55 4.64
N GLY A 57 2.07 10.97 3.45
CA GLY A 57 3.32 10.53 2.82
C GLY A 57 4.61 10.91 3.55
N PHE A 58 4.55 11.82 4.51
CA PHE A 58 5.67 12.15 5.40
C PHE A 58 5.82 11.21 6.60
N GLY A 59 5.07 10.09 6.65
CA GLY A 59 5.10 9.15 7.77
C GLY A 59 6.49 8.59 8.06
N ASP A 60 7.27 8.24 7.04
CA ASP A 60 8.63 7.72 7.20
C ASP A 60 9.58 8.79 7.74
N ALA A 61 9.44 10.05 7.29
CA ALA A 61 10.18 11.19 7.83
C ALA A 61 9.83 11.41 9.31
N ASN A 62 8.55 11.29 9.67
CA ASN A 62 8.11 11.39 11.06
C ASN A 62 8.73 10.28 11.92
N ILE A 63 8.73 9.03 11.43
CA ILE A 63 9.35 7.90 12.16
C ILE A 63 10.82 8.20 12.45
N GLN A 64 11.58 8.61 11.44
CA GLN A 64 13.01 8.85 11.58
C GLN A 64 13.31 10.05 12.47
N TYR A 65 12.62 11.17 12.26
CA TYR A 65 12.85 12.39 13.02
C TYR A 65 12.48 12.22 14.50
N VAL A 66 11.29 11.67 14.78
CA VAL A 66 10.83 11.41 16.16
C VAL A 66 11.72 10.38 16.85
N ALA A 67 12.14 9.30 16.17
CA ALA A 67 13.07 8.32 16.74
C ALA A 67 14.41 8.95 17.10
N SER A 68 14.96 9.83 16.23
CA SER A 68 16.21 10.55 16.48
C SER A 68 16.11 11.51 17.68
N MET A 69 15.00 12.26 17.80
CA MET A 69 14.80 13.16 18.92
C MET A 69 14.57 12.41 20.24
N ASN A 70 13.80 11.32 20.18
CA ASN A 70 13.56 10.46 21.33
C ASN A 70 14.83 9.78 21.85
N SER A 71 15.72 9.31 20.95
CA SER A 71 17.01 8.71 21.35
C SER A 71 17.97 9.70 22.04
N ARG A 72 17.83 10.99 21.74
CA ARG A 72 18.58 12.08 22.40
C ARG A 72 17.97 12.54 23.72
N GLY A 73 16.82 11.94 24.13
CA GLY A 73 16.09 12.33 25.34
C GLY A 73 15.43 13.71 25.26
N ASN A 74 15.36 14.33 24.08
CA ASN A 74 14.77 15.65 23.89
C ASN A 74 13.24 15.57 23.71
N ARG A 75 12.52 15.59 24.84
CA ARG A 75 11.07 15.47 24.89
C ARG A 75 10.35 16.65 24.22
N GLU A 76 10.86 17.87 24.37
CA GLU A 76 10.25 19.07 23.76
C GLU A 76 10.34 19.03 22.25
N ALA A 77 11.51 18.69 21.70
CA ALA A 77 11.70 18.52 20.26
C ALA A 77 10.84 17.37 19.71
N THR A 78 10.71 16.26 20.46
CA THR A 78 9.81 15.15 20.09
C THR A 78 8.35 15.61 20.03
N LEU A 79 7.88 16.38 21.01
CA LEU A 79 6.52 16.91 21.03
C LEU A 79 6.31 17.95 19.91
N GLY A 80 7.28 18.82 19.69
CA GLY A 80 7.30 19.79 18.58
C GLY A 80 7.18 19.10 17.21
N ALA A 81 7.94 18.01 17.01
CA ALA A 81 7.87 17.20 15.80
C ALA A 81 6.47 16.61 15.55
N VAL A 82 5.86 16.01 16.57
CA VAL A 82 4.52 15.43 16.46
C VAL A 82 3.47 16.50 16.18
N ARG A 83 3.54 17.67 16.81
CA ARG A 83 2.64 18.80 16.56
C ARG A 83 2.80 19.36 15.15
N SER A 84 4.03 19.52 14.68
CA SER A 84 4.32 20.00 13.31
C SER A 84 3.82 18.98 12.27
N MET A 85 4.01 17.70 12.53
CA MET A 85 3.51 16.64 11.65
C MET A 85 1.98 16.60 11.61
N LEU A 86 1.29 16.80 12.77
CA LEU A 86 -0.17 16.97 12.81
C LEU A 86 -0.61 18.18 11.99
N GLY A 87 0.11 19.33 12.07
CA GLY A 87 -0.17 20.52 11.29
C GLY A 87 -0.04 20.26 9.78
N ILE A 88 1.07 19.65 9.34
CA ILE A 88 1.33 19.32 7.93
C ILE A 88 0.25 18.36 7.40
N ASN A 89 -0.04 17.27 8.12
CA ASN A 89 -1.02 16.27 7.67
C ASN A 89 -2.45 16.82 7.70
N LEU A 90 -2.79 17.69 8.64
CA LEU A 90 -4.06 18.38 8.69
C LEU A 90 -4.23 19.30 7.47
N LEU A 91 -3.20 20.10 7.16
CA LEU A 91 -3.21 21.00 5.99
C LEU A 91 -3.35 20.21 4.69
N LEU A 92 -2.51 19.20 4.47
CA LEU A 92 -2.57 18.34 3.29
C LEU A 92 -3.91 17.59 3.23
N GLY A 93 -4.36 17.04 4.34
CA GLY A 93 -5.65 16.37 4.44
C GLY A 93 -6.82 17.30 4.09
N CYS A 94 -6.82 18.54 4.56
CA CYS A 94 -7.82 19.54 4.20
C CYS A 94 -7.79 19.87 2.69
N VAL A 95 -6.60 20.13 2.15
CA VAL A 95 -6.42 20.46 0.72
C VAL A 95 -6.96 19.31 -0.16
N PHE A 96 -6.53 18.07 0.10
CA PHE A 96 -7.00 16.91 -0.68
C PHE A 96 -8.48 16.61 -0.47
N THR A 97 -9.02 16.83 0.72
CA THR A 97 -10.46 16.72 0.99
C THR A 97 -11.25 17.75 0.17
N LEU A 98 -10.82 19.01 0.13
CA LEU A 98 -11.49 20.06 -0.64
C LEU A 98 -11.43 19.79 -2.15
N ILE A 99 -10.26 19.41 -2.67
CA ILE A 99 -10.11 19.01 -4.08
C ILE A 99 -11.03 17.82 -4.39
N SER A 100 -11.03 16.80 -3.54
CA SER A 100 -11.89 15.63 -3.72
C SER A 100 -13.37 16.01 -3.71
N LEU A 101 -13.82 16.82 -2.75
CA LEU A 101 -15.21 17.31 -2.67
C LEU A 101 -15.62 18.08 -3.92
N ALA A 102 -14.72 18.91 -4.48
CA ALA A 102 -14.97 19.63 -5.72
C ALA A 102 -15.13 18.68 -6.93
N LEU A 103 -14.39 17.57 -6.95
CA LEU A 103 -14.43 16.57 -8.02
C LEU A 103 -15.59 15.56 -7.87
N VAL A 104 -16.18 15.41 -6.67
CA VAL A 104 -17.25 14.43 -6.40
C VAL A 104 -18.40 14.49 -7.40
N PRO A 105 -18.99 15.65 -7.76
CA PRO A 105 -20.11 15.67 -8.71
C PRO A 105 -19.71 15.17 -10.10
N LEU A 106 -18.50 15.51 -10.54
CA LEU A 106 -17.96 15.05 -11.82
C LEU A 106 -17.72 13.54 -11.82
N ILE A 107 -17.05 13.03 -10.79
CA ILE A 107 -16.77 11.59 -10.64
C ILE A 107 -18.08 10.80 -10.55
N SER A 108 -19.04 11.26 -9.74
CA SER A 108 -20.31 10.55 -9.55
C SER A 108 -21.09 10.41 -10.87
N ARG A 109 -21.09 11.46 -11.72
CA ARG A 109 -21.74 11.42 -13.04
C ARG A 109 -21.14 10.36 -13.97
N HIS A 110 -19.82 10.18 -13.93
CA HIS A 110 -19.13 9.21 -14.77
C HIS A 110 -19.23 7.77 -14.21
N VAL A 111 -19.18 7.61 -12.89
CA VAL A 111 -19.27 6.29 -12.24
C VAL A 111 -20.66 5.66 -12.35
N THR A 112 -21.74 6.44 -12.38
CA THR A 112 -23.11 5.92 -12.23
C THR A 112 -24.06 6.26 -13.37
N SER A 113 -23.60 6.88 -14.47
CA SER A 113 -24.46 7.30 -15.58
C SER A 113 -25.71 8.07 -15.10
N VAL A 114 -25.54 9.32 -14.93
CA VAL A 114 -26.43 10.49 -14.68
C VAL A 114 -27.86 10.35 -14.10
N SER A 115 -28.43 9.16 -13.83
CA SER A 115 -29.84 9.12 -13.41
C SER A 115 -30.15 8.12 -12.30
N GLY A 116 -30.94 8.57 -11.31
CA GLY A 116 -31.58 7.73 -10.31
C GLY A 116 -30.89 7.65 -8.95
N GLY A 117 -31.39 6.78 -8.10
CA GLY A 117 -30.94 6.63 -6.70
C GLY A 117 -29.46 6.26 -6.57
N LEU A 118 -28.89 5.58 -7.57
CA LEU A 118 -27.45 5.20 -7.56
C LEU A 118 -26.54 6.42 -7.67
N TYR A 119 -26.90 7.44 -8.46
CA TYR A 119 -26.15 8.70 -8.55
C TYR A 119 -26.07 9.39 -7.18
N TYR A 120 -27.21 9.55 -6.51
CA TYR A 120 -27.24 10.15 -5.18
C TYR A 120 -26.49 9.32 -4.15
N ALA A 121 -26.57 7.99 -4.24
CA ALA A 121 -25.81 7.10 -3.37
C ALA A 121 -24.30 7.26 -3.59
N CYS A 122 -23.85 7.33 -4.84
CA CYS A 122 -22.45 7.57 -5.19
C CYS A 122 -21.97 8.95 -4.73
N LEU A 123 -22.77 9.99 -4.98
CA LEU A 123 -22.44 11.37 -4.57
C LEU A 123 -22.22 11.49 -3.06
N TRP A 124 -23.13 10.98 -2.26
CA TRP A 124 -23.01 11.04 -0.80
C TRP A 124 -21.91 10.13 -0.26
N ALA A 125 -21.77 8.92 -0.82
CA ALA A 125 -20.70 8.01 -0.43
C ALA A 125 -19.29 8.60 -0.70
N LEU A 126 -19.11 9.25 -1.87
CA LEU A 126 -17.86 9.94 -2.21
C LEU A 126 -17.61 11.19 -1.37
N ARG A 127 -18.65 11.93 -0.98
CA ARG A 127 -18.50 13.06 -0.04
C ARG A 127 -17.99 12.58 1.30
N ILE A 128 -18.56 11.49 1.84
CA ILE A 128 -18.10 10.87 3.10
C ILE A 128 -16.66 10.35 2.92
N ALA A 129 -16.36 9.70 1.79
CA ALA A 129 -15.02 9.24 1.46
C ALA A 129 -14.00 10.38 1.45
N SER A 130 -14.37 11.54 0.90
CA SER A 130 -13.49 12.73 0.89
C SER A 130 -13.14 13.20 2.30
N VAL A 131 -14.11 13.27 3.22
CA VAL A 131 -13.85 13.64 4.62
C VAL A 131 -13.04 12.57 5.35
N LEU A 132 -13.22 11.29 4.99
CA LEU A 132 -12.40 10.20 5.52
C LEU A 132 -10.91 10.35 5.21
N MET A 133 -10.53 11.00 4.10
CA MET A 133 -9.11 11.27 3.78
C MET A 133 -8.44 12.09 4.88
N LEU A 134 -9.15 13.09 5.43
CA LEU A 134 -8.65 13.90 6.55
C LEU A 134 -8.45 13.06 7.82
N VAL A 135 -9.41 12.19 8.15
CA VAL A 135 -9.32 11.28 9.30
C VAL A 135 -8.10 10.36 9.16
N ARG A 136 -7.88 9.81 7.96
CA ARG A 136 -6.72 8.96 7.64
C ARG A 136 -5.39 9.71 7.74
N ALA A 137 -5.35 10.98 7.33
CA ALA A 137 -4.15 11.80 7.46
C ALA A 137 -3.74 11.96 8.93
N ILE A 138 -4.70 12.20 9.82
CA ILE A 138 -4.47 12.32 11.26
C ILE A 138 -4.08 10.96 11.88
N GLU A 139 -4.79 9.88 11.53
CA GLU A 139 -4.49 8.51 11.98
C GLU A 139 -3.04 8.12 11.65
N SER A 140 -2.56 8.48 10.46
CA SER A 140 -1.20 8.19 10.00
C SER A 140 -0.13 8.80 10.91
N VAL A 141 -0.34 10.00 11.45
CA VAL A 141 0.58 10.62 12.41
C VAL A 141 0.65 9.81 13.70
N CYS A 142 -0.50 9.35 14.18
CA CYS A 142 -0.53 8.50 15.37
C CYS A 142 0.25 7.19 15.17
N ILE A 143 0.04 6.53 14.03
CA ILE A 143 0.69 5.26 13.69
C ILE A 143 2.20 5.46 13.51
N SER A 144 2.63 6.46 12.73
CA SER A 144 4.05 6.72 12.46
C SER A 144 4.79 7.13 13.73
N THR A 145 4.18 7.93 14.59
CA THR A 145 4.78 8.32 15.88
C THR A 145 4.93 7.11 16.82
N GLN A 146 3.93 6.24 16.94
CA GLN A 146 4.03 5.03 17.75
C GLN A 146 5.08 4.05 17.19
N ARG A 147 5.23 3.95 15.87
CA ARG A 147 6.30 3.18 15.22
C ARG A 147 7.68 3.74 15.54
N ALA A 148 7.83 5.08 15.61
CA ALA A 148 9.07 5.73 16.02
C ALA A 148 9.49 5.37 17.47
N PHE A 149 8.53 5.06 18.33
CA PHE A 149 8.77 4.55 19.70
C PHE A 149 8.90 3.01 19.76
N GLU A 150 9.01 2.32 18.61
CA GLU A 150 9.06 0.85 18.50
C GLU A 150 7.81 0.13 19.07
N ARG A 151 6.69 0.83 19.26
CA ARG A 151 5.44 0.30 19.78
C ARG A 151 4.47 -0.13 18.68
N TYR A 152 4.94 -1.00 17.79
CA TYR A 152 4.16 -1.46 16.63
C TYR A 152 2.82 -2.07 17.02
N GLY A 153 2.77 -2.88 18.08
CA GLY A 153 1.53 -3.49 18.54
C GLY A 153 0.47 -2.48 18.96
N GLU A 154 0.85 -1.40 19.65
CA GLU A 154 -0.07 -0.34 20.05
C GLU A 154 -0.55 0.49 18.84
N ALA A 155 0.34 0.71 17.86
CA ALA A 155 0.02 1.42 16.63
C ALA A 155 -1.07 0.70 15.81
N VAL A 156 -0.96 -0.63 15.73
CA VAL A 156 -1.69 -1.42 14.73
C VAL A 156 -2.98 -2.04 15.29
N ARG A 157 -3.01 -2.40 16.58
CA ARG A 157 -4.18 -3.07 17.19
C ARG A 157 -5.49 -2.31 17.00
N ILE A 158 -5.49 -1.00 17.22
CA ILE A 158 -6.70 -0.18 17.07
C ILE A 158 -7.12 -0.12 15.62
N SER A 159 -6.18 0.11 14.70
CA SER A 159 -6.47 0.16 13.26
C SER A 159 -7.01 -1.16 12.73
N ILE A 160 -6.43 -2.30 13.13
CA ILE A 160 -6.94 -3.63 12.75
C ILE A 160 -8.34 -3.84 13.30
N PHE A 161 -8.54 -3.56 14.60
CA PHE A 161 -9.85 -3.71 15.22
C PHE A 161 -10.91 -2.87 14.51
N VAL A 162 -10.63 -1.59 14.26
CA VAL A 162 -11.54 -0.68 13.56
C VAL A 162 -11.85 -1.19 12.15
N ARG A 163 -10.84 -1.64 11.39
CA ARG A 163 -11.05 -2.17 10.03
C ARG A 163 -11.89 -3.44 10.03
N VAL A 164 -11.62 -4.37 10.93
CA VAL A 164 -12.38 -5.64 11.02
C VAL A 164 -13.81 -5.38 11.47
N ILE A 165 -14.02 -4.59 12.52
CA ILE A 165 -15.36 -4.27 13.01
C ILE A 165 -16.18 -3.52 11.95
N THR A 166 -15.55 -2.62 11.18
CA THR A 166 -16.19 -1.92 10.07
C THR A 166 -16.74 -2.90 9.03
N ILE A 167 -15.96 -3.92 8.66
CA ILE A 167 -16.40 -4.94 7.69
C ILE A 167 -17.52 -5.79 8.28
N VAL A 168 -17.40 -6.23 9.53
CA VAL A 168 -18.41 -7.06 10.20
C VAL A 168 -19.75 -6.33 10.27
N VAL A 169 -19.72 -5.07 10.69
CA VAL A 169 -20.95 -4.25 10.79
C VAL A 169 -21.47 -3.86 9.40
N ALA A 170 -20.60 -3.64 8.41
CA ALA A 170 -21.03 -3.45 7.02
C ALA A 170 -21.82 -4.65 6.49
N VAL A 171 -21.34 -5.89 6.76
CA VAL A 171 -22.08 -7.12 6.43
C VAL A 171 -23.43 -7.17 7.16
N GLY A 172 -23.48 -6.77 8.42
CA GLY A 172 -24.75 -6.67 9.16
C GLY A 172 -25.70 -5.67 8.51
N LEU A 173 -25.25 -4.44 8.25
CA LEU A 173 -26.07 -3.39 7.65
C LEU A 173 -26.65 -3.81 6.28
N THR A 174 -25.85 -4.45 5.44
CA THR A 174 -26.33 -4.91 4.12
C THR A 174 -27.40 -5.98 4.21
N ARG A 175 -27.35 -6.86 5.21
CA ARG A 175 -28.43 -7.85 5.47
C ARG A 175 -29.77 -7.21 5.86
N TYR A 176 -29.72 -6.02 6.47
CA TYR A 176 -30.91 -5.23 6.80
C TYR A 176 -31.33 -4.25 5.66
N GLY A 177 -30.77 -4.40 4.47
CA GLY A 177 -31.15 -3.61 3.30
C GLY A 177 -30.51 -2.22 3.23
N HIS A 178 -29.51 -1.92 4.08
CA HIS A 178 -28.80 -0.66 4.00
C HIS A 178 -27.78 -0.64 2.86
N GLY A 179 -27.73 0.47 2.12
CA GLY A 179 -26.84 0.66 0.96
C GLY A 179 -25.48 1.26 1.32
N VAL A 180 -24.73 1.62 0.26
CA VAL A 180 -23.36 2.14 0.36
C VAL A 180 -23.21 3.38 1.23
N ILE A 181 -24.20 4.28 1.29
CA ILE A 181 -24.15 5.49 2.13
C ILE A 181 -24.03 5.12 3.60
N SER A 182 -24.85 4.18 4.08
CA SER A 182 -24.85 3.74 5.48
C SER A 182 -23.53 3.08 5.85
N ILE A 183 -22.95 2.29 4.94
CA ILE A 183 -21.64 1.66 5.13
C ILE A 183 -20.53 2.71 5.23
N MET A 184 -20.54 3.71 4.34
CA MET A 184 -19.54 4.79 4.37
C MET A 184 -19.70 5.69 5.61
N ALA A 185 -20.93 5.99 6.03
CA ALA A 185 -21.19 6.74 7.26
C ALA A 185 -20.70 5.99 8.51
N LEU A 186 -20.96 4.68 8.58
CA LEU A 186 -20.44 3.83 9.64
C LEU A 186 -18.89 3.79 9.62
N THR A 187 -18.30 3.61 8.44
CA THR A 187 -16.84 3.64 8.26
C THR A 187 -16.25 4.94 8.80
N PHE A 188 -16.89 6.07 8.46
CA PHE A 188 -16.49 7.38 8.96
C PHE A 188 -16.58 7.45 10.50
N ALA A 189 -17.68 7.02 11.08
CA ALA A 189 -17.88 7.05 12.53
C ALA A 189 -16.83 6.18 13.27
N LEU A 190 -16.65 4.93 12.84
CA LEU A 190 -15.72 4.01 13.47
C LEU A 190 -14.26 4.42 13.29
N MET A 191 -13.87 4.90 12.10
CA MET A 191 -12.51 5.38 11.87
C MET A 191 -12.22 6.67 12.64
N SER A 192 -13.18 7.60 12.71
CA SER A 192 -13.05 8.81 13.51
C SER A 192 -12.89 8.48 14.98
N LEU A 193 -13.73 7.59 15.52
CA LEU A 193 -13.62 7.13 16.90
C LEU A 193 -12.27 6.46 17.17
N GLY A 194 -11.81 5.57 16.28
CA GLY A 194 -10.51 4.92 16.39
C GLY A 194 -9.34 5.93 16.38
N THR A 195 -9.40 6.92 15.52
CA THR A 195 -8.41 8.01 15.45
C THR A 195 -8.40 8.86 16.71
N LEU A 196 -9.57 9.20 17.26
CA LEU A 196 -9.68 9.93 18.53
C LEU A 196 -9.07 9.13 19.70
N VAL A 197 -9.34 7.82 19.76
CA VAL A 197 -8.72 6.93 20.76
C VAL A 197 -7.20 6.87 20.60
N GLN A 198 -6.69 6.79 19.36
CA GLN A 198 -5.24 6.82 19.09
C GLN A 198 -4.62 8.16 19.51
N LEU A 199 -5.24 9.29 19.18
CA LEU A 199 -4.79 10.62 19.62
C LEU A 199 -4.76 10.76 21.14
N ALA A 200 -5.82 10.30 21.82
CA ALA A 200 -5.88 10.34 23.29
C ALA A 200 -4.78 9.48 23.94
N ARG A 201 -4.51 8.28 23.38
CA ARG A 201 -3.39 7.43 23.83
C ARG A 201 -2.04 8.09 23.57
N LEU A 202 -1.83 8.63 22.38
CA LEU A 202 -0.61 9.32 22.02
C LEU A 202 -0.35 10.53 22.93
N LYS A 203 -1.39 11.33 23.21
CA LYS A 203 -1.33 12.45 24.15
C LYS A 203 -0.87 12.02 25.54
N ARG A 204 -1.45 10.93 26.08
CA ARG A 204 -1.07 10.36 27.38
C ARG A 204 0.36 9.84 27.38
N GLN A 205 0.77 9.16 26.32
CA GLN A 205 2.11 8.60 26.16
C GLN A 205 3.19 9.67 26.13
N LEU A 206 2.94 10.77 25.43
CA LEU A 206 3.84 11.93 25.37
C LEU A 206 3.78 12.79 26.65
N GLY A 207 2.79 12.54 27.54
CA GLY A 207 2.54 13.35 28.72
C GLY A 207 2.28 14.82 28.37
N ALA A 208 1.67 15.06 27.20
CA ALA A 208 1.44 16.39 26.70
C ALA A 208 0.11 16.95 27.27
N SER A 209 0.11 18.24 27.63
CA SER A 209 -1.11 18.96 27.98
C SER A 209 -2.06 19.10 26.78
N SER A 210 -1.49 19.30 25.59
CA SER A 210 -2.20 19.42 24.31
C SER A 210 -1.39 18.85 23.16
N LEU A 211 -2.05 18.28 22.14
CA LEU A 211 -1.50 17.92 20.83
C LEU A 211 -2.04 18.86 19.74
N SER A 212 -2.19 20.16 20.04
CA SER A 212 -2.62 21.13 19.02
C SER A 212 -1.63 21.13 17.85
N PRO A 213 -2.15 21.11 16.59
CA PRO A 213 -1.31 21.27 15.42
C PRO A 213 -0.50 22.56 15.49
N ALA A 214 0.76 22.50 15.13
CA ALA A 214 1.67 23.64 15.12
C ALA A 214 2.54 23.60 13.86
N PHE A 215 3.11 24.73 13.48
CA PHE A 215 4.07 24.83 12.39
C PHE A 215 5.33 25.47 12.95
N ASP A 216 6.24 24.62 13.44
CA ASP A 216 7.58 25.07 13.75
C ASP A 216 8.43 25.06 12.48
N ARG A 217 9.04 26.21 12.15
CA ARG A 217 9.76 26.42 10.89
C ARG A 217 10.97 25.49 10.76
N GLU A 218 11.70 25.29 11.84
CA GLU A 218 12.91 24.46 11.85
C GLU A 218 12.55 22.98 11.66
N THR A 219 11.63 22.49 12.46
CA THR A 219 11.11 21.11 12.39
C THR A 219 10.43 20.84 11.05
N THR A 220 9.63 21.78 10.55
CA THR A 220 8.94 21.65 9.26
C THR A 220 9.94 21.58 8.12
N SER A 221 10.96 22.45 8.10
CA SER A 221 12.02 22.44 7.09
C SER A 221 12.82 21.12 7.11
N ALA A 222 13.14 20.61 8.29
CA ALA A 222 13.82 19.32 8.44
C ALA A 222 12.99 18.15 7.92
N LEU A 223 11.68 18.10 8.25
CA LEU A 223 10.75 17.10 7.77
C LEU A 223 10.59 17.14 6.23
N PHE A 224 10.48 18.34 5.65
CA PHE A 224 10.38 18.49 4.19
C PHE A 224 11.70 18.14 3.49
N GLY A 225 12.85 18.56 4.01
CA GLY A 225 14.16 18.27 3.42
C GLY A 225 14.42 16.78 3.28
N PHE A 226 14.08 15.99 4.30
CA PHE A 226 14.24 14.54 4.30
C PHE A 226 13.03 13.83 3.67
N GLY A 227 11.81 14.29 3.95
CA GLY A 227 10.56 13.59 3.65
C GLY A 227 10.06 13.76 2.21
N THR A 228 10.47 14.79 1.47
CA THR A 228 9.90 15.08 0.15
C THR A 228 10.09 13.95 -0.84
N PHE A 229 11.27 13.32 -0.86
CA PHE A 229 11.53 12.21 -1.76
C PHE A 229 10.77 10.94 -1.37
N SER A 230 10.72 10.63 -0.07
CA SER A 230 9.93 9.52 0.48
C SER A 230 8.43 9.74 0.25
N TRP A 231 7.96 10.99 0.38
CA TRP A 231 6.59 11.36 0.07
C TRP A 231 6.26 11.16 -1.41
N LEU A 232 7.12 11.63 -2.32
CA LEU A 232 6.92 11.43 -3.76
C LEU A 232 6.86 9.94 -4.12
N GLN A 233 7.71 9.12 -3.51
CA GLN A 233 7.70 7.67 -3.70
C GLN A 233 6.41 7.03 -3.16
N ALA A 234 5.96 7.42 -1.96
CA ALA A 234 4.72 6.92 -1.37
C ALA A 234 3.50 7.30 -2.21
N VAL A 235 3.41 8.58 -2.62
CA VAL A 235 2.35 9.09 -3.51
C VAL A 235 2.31 8.29 -4.81
N SER A 236 3.44 8.11 -5.47
CA SER A 236 3.55 7.37 -6.72
C SER A 236 3.10 5.92 -6.57
N SER A 237 3.60 5.23 -5.54
CA SER A 237 3.23 3.82 -5.28
C SER A 237 1.73 3.64 -5.09
N VAL A 238 1.08 4.58 -4.42
CA VAL A 238 -0.37 4.51 -4.16
C VAL A 238 -1.19 4.89 -5.37
N ILE A 239 -0.81 5.94 -6.08
CA ILE A 239 -1.47 6.29 -7.34
C ILE A 239 -1.45 5.05 -8.25
N PHE A 240 -0.29 4.42 -8.44
CA PHE A 240 -0.18 3.23 -9.30
C PHE A 240 -0.91 2.00 -8.77
N SER A 241 -1.12 1.88 -7.46
CA SER A 241 -1.86 0.75 -6.89
C SER A 241 -3.38 0.91 -6.89
N GLN A 242 -3.91 2.14 -7.02
CA GLN A 242 -5.34 2.45 -6.97
C GLN A 242 -5.89 3.07 -8.25
N ALA A 243 -5.04 3.55 -9.14
CA ALA A 243 -5.44 4.25 -10.37
C ALA A 243 -6.34 3.39 -11.25
N ASP A 244 -6.08 2.10 -11.34
CA ASP A 244 -6.88 1.13 -12.09
C ASP A 244 -8.37 1.16 -11.70
N ARG A 245 -8.66 1.17 -10.40
CA ARG A 245 -10.04 1.20 -9.88
C ARG A 245 -10.71 2.54 -10.11
N LEU A 246 -9.96 3.64 -9.91
CA LEU A 246 -10.48 5.00 -10.13
C LEU A 246 -10.74 5.25 -11.62
N ILE A 247 -9.80 4.89 -12.49
CA ILE A 247 -9.93 5.03 -13.95
C ILE A 247 -11.10 4.18 -14.46
N LEU A 248 -11.20 2.91 -14.04
CA LEU A 248 -12.32 2.05 -14.43
C LEU A 248 -13.65 2.61 -13.96
N GLY A 249 -13.72 3.13 -12.72
CA GLY A 249 -14.94 3.71 -12.16
C GLY A 249 -15.43 4.88 -12.99
N VAL A 250 -14.54 5.80 -13.35
CA VAL A 250 -14.87 7.00 -14.13
C VAL A 250 -15.17 6.66 -15.60
N SER A 251 -14.52 5.63 -16.18
CA SER A 251 -14.62 5.35 -17.61
C SER A 251 -15.66 4.29 -17.99
N LEU A 252 -15.83 3.26 -17.17
CA LEU A 252 -16.72 2.11 -17.46
C LEU A 252 -17.81 1.90 -16.40
N GLY A 253 -17.79 2.73 -15.36
CA GLY A 253 -18.80 2.69 -14.30
C GLY A 253 -18.55 1.64 -13.22
N ALA A 254 -19.41 1.67 -12.19
CA ALA A 254 -19.26 0.90 -10.96
C ALA A 254 -19.28 -0.62 -11.14
N ALA A 255 -20.08 -1.14 -12.07
CA ALA A 255 -20.16 -2.59 -12.32
C ALA A 255 -18.84 -3.17 -12.85
N ALA A 256 -18.15 -2.44 -13.75
CA ALA A 256 -16.85 -2.83 -14.26
C ALA A 256 -15.78 -2.86 -13.15
N VAL A 257 -15.83 -1.88 -12.24
CA VAL A 257 -14.94 -1.86 -11.06
C VAL A 257 -15.16 -3.10 -10.20
N THR A 258 -16.40 -3.52 -9.99
CA THR A 258 -16.72 -4.72 -9.21
C THR A 258 -16.07 -5.96 -9.79
N SER A 259 -16.29 -6.23 -11.07
CA SER A 259 -15.71 -7.40 -11.74
C SER A 259 -14.18 -7.43 -11.67
N TYR A 260 -13.55 -6.27 -11.85
CA TYR A 260 -12.10 -6.11 -11.74
C TYR A 260 -11.61 -6.32 -10.29
N ALA A 261 -12.26 -5.66 -9.32
CA ALA A 261 -11.86 -5.71 -7.91
C ALA A 261 -11.92 -7.12 -7.33
N LEU A 262 -12.90 -7.94 -7.72
CA LEU A 262 -13.00 -9.32 -7.28
C LEU A 262 -11.81 -10.16 -7.77
N CYS A 263 -11.39 -9.98 -9.02
CA CYS A 263 -10.17 -10.61 -9.54
C CYS A 263 -8.91 -10.14 -8.80
N VAL A 264 -8.83 -8.83 -8.51
CA VAL A 264 -7.72 -8.27 -7.71
C VAL A 264 -7.71 -8.86 -6.29
N GLN A 265 -8.85 -9.02 -5.65
CA GLN A 265 -8.93 -9.62 -4.31
C GLN A 265 -8.41 -11.07 -4.28
N LEU A 266 -8.63 -11.85 -5.32
CA LEU A 266 -8.10 -13.20 -5.43
C LEU A 266 -6.60 -13.24 -5.73
N ALA A 267 -6.11 -12.31 -6.55
CA ALA A 267 -4.71 -12.31 -7.01
C ALA A 267 -3.76 -11.55 -6.07
N GLN A 268 -4.23 -10.50 -5.39
CA GLN A 268 -3.42 -9.65 -4.51
C GLN A 268 -2.67 -10.40 -3.40
N PRO A 269 -3.21 -11.48 -2.79
CA PRO A 269 -2.48 -12.27 -1.80
C PRO A 269 -1.15 -12.84 -2.31
N ILE A 270 -1.02 -13.13 -3.62
CA ILE A 270 0.23 -13.65 -4.23
C ILE A 270 1.38 -12.67 -3.95
N TYR A 271 1.18 -11.40 -4.28
CA TYR A 271 2.15 -10.33 -3.99
C TYR A 271 2.28 -10.07 -2.49
N GLY A 272 1.16 -10.00 -1.79
CA GLY A 272 1.15 -9.59 -0.39
C GLY A 272 1.84 -10.56 0.54
N ILE A 273 1.65 -11.85 0.36
CA ILE A 273 2.32 -12.88 1.15
C ILE A 273 3.82 -12.91 0.81
N ALA A 274 4.19 -12.77 -0.48
CA ALA A 274 5.58 -12.65 -0.89
C ALA A 274 6.26 -11.44 -0.23
N ALA A 275 5.61 -10.27 -0.25
CA ALA A 275 6.13 -9.04 0.35
C ALA A 275 6.29 -9.15 1.87
N ALA A 276 5.30 -9.71 2.56
CA ALA A 276 5.36 -9.93 4.01
C ALA A 276 6.42 -10.96 4.38
N GLY A 277 6.49 -12.07 3.64
CA GLY A 277 7.44 -13.15 3.90
C GLY A 277 8.90 -12.77 3.66
N LEU A 278 9.15 -11.86 2.69
CA LEU A 278 10.51 -11.41 2.35
C LEU A 278 10.90 -10.08 3.01
N HIS A 279 10.04 -9.48 3.82
CA HIS A 279 10.34 -8.21 4.48
C HIS A 279 11.62 -8.26 5.34
N PHE A 280 11.92 -9.42 5.94
CA PHE A 280 13.15 -9.63 6.71
C PHE A 280 14.42 -9.55 5.85
N LEU A 281 14.32 -9.74 4.53
CA LEU A 281 15.47 -9.75 3.63
C LEU A 281 16.18 -8.39 3.62
N PHE A 282 15.45 -7.30 3.74
CA PHE A 282 16.00 -5.95 3.79
C PHE A 282 16.98 -5.75 4.96
N PRO A 283 16.58 -5.88 6.24
CA PRO A 283 17.51 -5.73 7.36
C PRO A 283 18.60 -6.82 7.37
N TYR A 284 18.28 -8.04 6.95
CA TYR A 284 19.24 -9.14 6.89
C TYR A 284 20.39 -8.87 5.91
N LEU A 285 20.09 -8.36 4.71
CA LEU A 285 21.10 -8.03 3.71
C LEU A 285 21.86 -6.75 4.09
N SER A 286 21.16 -5.73 4.62
CA SER A 286 21.78 -4.47 5.07
C SER A 286 22.84 -4.70 6.14
N ALA A 287 22.55 -5.56 7.12
CA ALA A 287 23.50 -5.92 8.18
C ALA A 287 24.74 -6.66 7.67
N ARG A 288 24.61 -7.40 6.55
CA ARG A 288 25.69 -8.20 5.98
C ARG A 288 26.45 -7.54 4.85
N GLN A 289 25.93 -6.47 4.26
CA GLN A 289 26.58 -5.78 3.14
C GLN A 289 28.03 -5.38 3.43
N ALA A 290 28.33 -4.96 4.67
CA ALA A 290 29.67 -4.52 5.07
C ALA A 290 30.63 -5.66 5.46
N ILE A 291 30.11 -6.88 5.75
CA ILE A 291 30.87 -7.94 6.41
C ILE A 291 30.96 -9.20 5.53
N ALA A 292 29.93 -9.48 4.72
CA ALA A 292 29.86 -10.74 3.96
C ALA A 292 30.68 -10.68 2.67
N LYS A 293 31.28 -11.82 2.31
CA LYS A 293 31.91 -12.02 0.99
C LYS A 293 30.81 -11.86 -0.11
N PRO A 294 31.12 -11.25 -1.27
CA PRO A 294 30.17 -11.05 -2.37
C PRO A 294 29.46 -12.33 -2.82
N ASP A 295 30.13 -13.45 -2.86
CA ASP A 295 29.55 -14.74 -3.24
C ASP A 295 28.53 -15.26 -2.25
N ALA A 296 28.72 -15.04 -0.95
CA ALA A 296 27.73 -15.39 0.07
C ALA A 296 26.48 -14.53 -0.04
N LEU A 297 26.64 -13.23 -0.31
CA LEU A 297 25.53 -12.31 -0.53
C LEU A 297 24.72 -12.71 -1.77
N ARG A 298 25.41 -13.00 -2.89
CA ARG A 298 24.79 -13.48 -4.13
C ARG A 298 24.02 -14.78 -3.90
N LYS A 299 24.62 -15.77 -3.18
CA LYS A 299 23.96 -17.04 -2.86
C LYS A 299 22.68 -16.82 -2.07
N ASN A 300 22.70 -15.96 -1.05
CA ASN A 300 21.54 -15.67 -0.22
C ASN A 300 20.40 -15.00 -1.02
N ILE A 301 20.72 -14.03 -1.88
CA ILE A 301 19.75 -13.37 -2.76
C ILE A 301 19.15 -14.39 -3.74
N LEU A 302 19.98 -15.24 -4.36
CA LEU A 302 19.52 -16.25 -5.30
C LEU A 302 18.64 -17.30 -4.61
N THR A 303 19.01 -17.75 -3.41
CA THR A 303 18.18 -18.67 -2.62
C THR A 303 16.82 -18.05 -2.29
N ALA A 304 16.80 -16.79 -1.84
CA ALA A 304 15.55 -16.06 -1.58
C ALA A 304 14.71 -15.91 -2.85
N PHE A 305 15.35 -15.65 -4.00
CA PHE A 305 14.66 -15.56 -5.29
C PHE A 305 14.03 -16.89 -5.71
N VAL A 306 14.76 -17.99 -5.59
CA VAL A 306 14.24 -19.33 -5.97
C VAL A 306 13.06 -19.74 -5.08
N ILE A 307 13.17 -19.53 -3.77
CA ILE A 307 12.06 -19.80 -2.84
C ILE A 307 10.83 -18.95 -3.19
N ASN A 308 11.06 -17.67 -3.45
CA ASN A 308 9.98 -16.75 -3.84
C ASN A 308 9.37 -17.13 -5.19
N LEU A 309 10.18 -17.51 -6.17
CA LEU A 309 9.72 -17.97 -7.49
C LEU A 309 8.82 -19.20 -7.37
N LEU A 310 9.22 -20.21 -6.56
CA LEU A 310 8.41 -21.39 -6.32
C LEU A 310 7.07 -21.03 -5.65
N PHE A 311 7.11 -20.20 -4.62
CA PHE A 311 5.89 -19.74 -3.93
C PHE A 311 4.95 -19.02 -4.89
N VAL A 312 5.46 -18.04 -5.66
CA VAL A 312 4.68 -17.24 -6.60
C VAL A 312 4.13 -18.10 -7.73
N ALA A 313 4.94 -19.02 -8.29
CA ALA A 313 4.50 -19.91 -9.36
C ALA A 313 3.37 -20.85 -8.90
N VAL A 314 3.53 -21.48 -7.73
CA VAL A 314 2.48 -22.36 -7.17
C VAL A 314 1.21 -21.57 -6.85
N SER A 315 1.34 -20.39 -6.24
CA SER A 315 0.18 -19.57 -5.90
C SER A 315 -0.54 -19.04 -7.15
N ALA A 316 0.20 -18.60 -8.16
CA ALA A 316 -0.38 -18.15 -9.43
C ALA A 316 -1.07 -19.31 -10.17
N ALA A 317 -0.43 -20.47 -10.26
CA ALA A 317 -1.02 -21.67 -10.86
C ALA A 317 -2.31 -22.07 -10.13
N ALA A 318 -2.32 -22.05 -8.79
CA ALA A 318 -3.50 -22.34 -8.00
C ALA A 318 -4.66 -21.38 -8.31
N VAL A 319 -4.38 -20.05 -8.36
CA VAL A 319 -5.43 -19.06 -8.67
C VAL A 319 -5.87 -19.15 -10.14
N LEU A 320 -4.98 -19.45 -11.08
CA LEU A 320 -5.37 -19.64 -12.49
C LEU A 320 -6.25 -20.87 -12.68
N PHE A 321 -5.94 -21.98 -12.00
CA PHE A 321 -6.66 -23.23 -12.13
C PHE A 321 -8.00 -23.20 -11.36
N PHE A 322 -7.97 -22.76 -10.10
CA PHE A 322 -9.15 -22.77 -9.24
C PHE A 322 -9.92 -21.46 -9.23
N GLY A 323 -9.39 -20.37 -9.80
CA GLY A 323 -9.95 -19.03 -9.66
C GLY A 323 -11.34 -18.88 -10.28
N ARG A 324 -11.59 -19.48 -11.46
CA ARG A 324 -12.94 -19.44 -12.06
C ARG A 324 -13.95 -20.27 -11.28
N PRO A 325 -13.72 -21.56 -10.92
CA PRO A 325 -14.57 -22.30 -10.00
C PRO A 325 -14.80 -21.60 -8.68
N LEU A 326 -13.74 -21.01 -8.12
CA LEU A 326 -13.82 -20.27 -6.87
C LEU A 326 -14.69 -19.01 -7.01
N LEU A 327 -14.55 -18.21 -8.08
CA LEU A 327 -15.43 -17.08 -8.36
C LEU A 327 -16.87 -17.52 -8.48
N ASN A 328 -17.16 -18.62 -9.19
CA ASN A 328 -18.52 -19.17 -9.32
C ASN A 328 -19.14 -19.53 -7.96
N ALA A 329 -18.38 -20.22 -7.12
CA ALA A 329 -18.84 -20.61 -5.78
C ALA A 329 -18.93 -19.40 -4.82
N TRP A 330 -18.03 -18.44 -4.99
CA TRP A 330 -17.85 -17.29 -4.07
C TRP A 330 -18.86 -16.17 -4.33
N VAL A 331 -19.03 -15.75 -5.60
CA VAL A 331 -19.84 -14.57 -5.97
C VAL A 331 -20.98 -14.88 -6.92
N GLY A 332 -21.11 -16.12 -7.36
CA GLY A 332 -22.15 -16.60 -8.26
C GLY A 332 -21.75 -16.56 -9.74
N PRO A 333 -22.46 -17.33 -10.61
CA PRO A 333 -22.05 -17.57 -12.00
C PRO A 333 -22.09 -16.31 -12.86
N ALA A 334 -23.10 -15.47 -12.72
CA ALA A 334 -23.24 -14.24 -13.53
C ALA A 334 -22.09 -13.25 -13.34
N VAL A 335 -21.63 -13.07 -12.09
CA VAL A 335 -20.51 -12.21 -11.78
C VAL A 335 -19.18 -12.85 -12.16
N ALA A 336 -19.06 -14.16 -11.98
CA ALA A 336 -17.87 -14.91 -12.34
C ALA A 336 -17.62 -14.89 -13.86
N GLU A 337 -18.67 -14.97 -14.67
CA GLU A 337 -18.55 -14.90 -16.13
C GLU A 337 -17.97 -13.56 -16.59
N THR A 338 -18.50 -12.44 -16.08
CA THR A 338 -17.99 -11.09 -16.38
C THR A 338 -16.58 -10.86 -15.88
N SER A 339 -16.19 -11.50 -14.77
CA SER A 339 -14.88 -11.33 -14.14
C SER A 339 -13.80 -12.23 -14.74
N SER A 340 -14.18 -13.44 -15.22
CA SER A 340 -13.22 -14.46 -15.69
C SER A 340 -12.32 -13.99 -16.83
N GLY A 341 -12.81 -13.10 -17.69
CA GLY A 341 -12.06 -12.58 -18.84
C GLY A 341 -10.85 -11.72 -18.49
N VAL A 342 -10.75 -11.22 -17.24
CA VAL A 342 -9.65 -10.39 -16.77
C VAL A 342 -8.83 -11.05 -15.66
N LEU A 343 -9.26 -12.21 -15.16
CA LEU A 343 -8.59 -12.91 -14.06
C LEU A 343 -7.13 -13.25 -14.40
N ALA A 344 -6.89 -13.86 -15.55
CA ALA A 344 -5.54 -14.31 -15.92
C ALA A 344 -4.52 -13.18 -16.00
N PRO A 345 -4.73 -12.06 -16.74
CA PRO A 345 -3.77 -10.97 -16.77
C PRO A 345 -3.58 -10.31 -15.40
N ILE A 346 -4.59 -10.27 -14.54
CA ILE A 346 -4.45 -9.76 -13.16
C ILE A 346 -3.59 -10.69 -12.32
N VAL A 347 -3.81 -12.01 -12.39
CA VAL A 347 -2.99 -13.01 -11.66
C VAL A 347 -1.53 -12.91 -12.08
N TRP A 348 -1.25 -12.86 -13.38
CA TRP A 348 0.11 -12.69 -13.88
C TRP A 348 0.74 -11.37 -13.43
N SER A 349 -0.03 -10.27 -13.42
CA SER A 349 0.46 -8.99 -12.90
C SER A 349 0.92 -9.10 -11.44
N PHE A 350 0.09 -9.69 -10.56
CA PHE A 350 0.46 -9.86 -9.15
C PHE A 350 1.56 -10.90 -8.94
N ALA A 351 1.65 -11.91 -9.80
CA ALA A 351 2.77 -12.86 -9.79
C ALA A 351 4.11 -12.17 -10.11
N LEU A 352 4.14 -11.34 -11.16
CA LEU A 352 5.33 -10.57 -11.54
C LEU A 352 5.72 -9.56 -10.45
N LEU A 353 4.75 -8.88 -9.85
CA LEU A 353 4.98 -8.02 -8.70
C LEU A 353 5.51 -8.81 -7.49
N GLY A 354 4.99 -10.01 -7.24
CA GLY A 354 5.49 -10.92 -6.21
C GLY A 354 6.92 -11.34 -6.44
N LEU A 355 7.29 -11.68 -7.67
CA LEU A 355 8.68 -11.98 -8.04
C LEU A 355 9.60 -10.78 -7.83
N ASN A 356 9.13 -9.58 -8.15
CA ASN A 356 9.92 -8.36 -7.99
C ASN A 356 10.32 -8.06 -6.53
N VAL A 357 9.59 -8.57 -5.54
CA VAL A 357 9.82 -8.31 -4.11
C VAL A 357 11.27 -8.61 -3.70
N THR A 358 11.84 -9.73 -4.18
CA THR A 358 13.24 -10.09 -3.88
C THR A 358 14.21 -9.04 -4.43
N GLY A 359 14.05 -8.63 -5.69
CA GLY A 359 14.88 -7.59 -6.32
C GLY A 359 14.74 -6.24 -5.62
N TYR A 360 13.52 -5.87 -5.28
CA TYR A 360 13.20 -4.64 -4.55
C TYR A 360 13.92 -4.55 -3.21
N TYR A 361 13.75 -5.52 -2.32
CA TYR A 361 14.41 -5.52 -1.00
C TYR A 361 15.92 -5.65 -1.10
N SER A 362 16.43 -6.41 -2.09
CA SER A 362 17.87 -6.53 -2.32
C SER A 362 18.51 -5.19 -2.73
N LEU A 363 17.92 -4.48 -3.69
CA LEU A 363 18.44 -3.17 -4.12
C LEU A 363 18.32 -2.11 -3.03
N LEU A 364 17.23 -2.12 -2.25
CA LEU A 364 17.09 -1.23 -1.08
C LEU A 364 18.18 -1.51 -0.06
N ALA A 365 18.45 -2.78 0.26
CA ALA A 365 19.49 -3.18 1.20
C ALA A 365 20.89 -2.77 0.73
N LEU A 366 21.13 -2.80 -0.58
CA LEU A 366 22.39 -2.38 -1.22
C LEU A 366 22.49 -0.85 -1.41
N GLY A 367 21.55 -0.06 -0.88
CA GLY A 367 21.57 1.41 -0.93
C GLY A 367 21.13 2.04 -2.25
N HIS A 368 20.58 1.26 -3.19
CA HIS A 368 20.21 1.72 -4.53
C HIS A 368 18.75 2.19 -4.61
N VAL A 369 18.29 2.95 -3.61
CA VAL A 369 16.91 3.47 -3.51
C VAL A 369 16.49 4.28 -4.74
N ARG A 370 17.38 5.12 -5.29
CA ARG A 370 17.11 5.94 -6.47
C ARG A 370 16.73 5.12 -7.70
N VAL A 371 17.44 4.00 -7.93
CA VAL A 371 17.17 3.09 -9.06
C VAL A 371 15.79 2.45 -8.92
N VAL A 372 15.47 1.99 -7.71
CA VAL A 372 14.16 1.40 -7.41
C VAL A 372 13.03 2.41 -7.66
N THR A 373 13.20 3.64 -7.17
CA THR A 373 12.18 4.69 -7.33
C THR A 373 11.99 5.08 -8.79
N LEU A 374 13.07 5.28 -9.54
CA LEU A 374 12.99 5.66 -10.96
C LEU A 374 12.32 4.58 -11.81
N LEU A 375 12.66 3.30 -11.58
CA LEU A 375 12.03 2.19 -12.31
C LEU A 375 10.56 2.00 -11.94
N ASN A 376 10.19 2.20 -10.69
CA ASN A 376 8.78 2.18 -10.28
C ASN A 376 7.98 3.34 -10.90
N LEU A 377 8.55 4.55 -10.93
CA LEU A 377 7.94 5.71 -11.59
C LEU A 377 7.76 5.46 -13.08
N LEU A 378 8.80 4.98 -13.76
CA LEU A 378 8.74 4.64 -15.18
C LEU A 378 7.65 3.59 -15.45
N GLY A 379 7.67 2.48 -14.71
CA GLY A 379 6.68 1.43 -14.87
C GLY A 379 5.26 1.90 -14.62
N GLY A 380 5.05 2.71 -13.59
CA GLY A 380 3.74 3.29 -13.26
C GLY A 380 3.25 4.27 -14.32
N THR A 381 4.15 5.11 -14.86
CA THR A 381 3.82 6.03 -15.97
C THR A 381 3.44 5.26 -17.22
N VAL A 382 4.23 4.23 -17.59
CA VAL A 382 3.91 3.35 -18.73
C VAL A 382 2.55 2.69 -18.54
N MET A 383 2.24 2.20 -17.33
CA MET A 383 0.94 1.63 -17.01
C MET A 383 -0.19 2.63 -17.24
N LEU A 384 -0.08 3.86 -16.74
CA LEU A 384 -1.12 4.88 -16.89
C LEU A 384 -1.33 5.27 -18.36
N VAL A 385 -0.26 5.45 -19.10
CA VAL A 385 -0.33 5.74 -20.56
C VAL A 385 -1.01 4.59 -21.31
N LEU A 386 -0.61 3.35 -21.03
CA LEU A 386 -1.24 2.17 -21.62
C LEU A 386 -2.71 2.03 -21.21
N MET A 387 -3.07 2.33 -19.96
CA MET A 387 -4.47 2.35 -19.53
C MET A 387 -5.28 3.35 -20.36
N ALA A 388 -4.78 4.59 -20.49
CA ALA A 388 -5.46 5.63 -21.27
C ALA A 388 -5.63 5.24 -22.76
N TRP A 389 -4.67 4.51 -23.32
CA TRP A 389 -4.69 4.07 -24.71
C TRP A 389 -5.53 2.81 -24.96
N LEU A 390 -5.44 1.80 -24.08
CA LEU A 390 -6.11 0.51 -24.25
C LEU A 390 -7.57 0.54 -23.80
N LEU A 391 -7.90 1.31 -22.76
CA LEU A 391 -9.22 1.33 -22.15
C LEU A 391 -10.35 1.66 -23.16
N PRO A 392 -10.23 2.68 -24.04
CA PRO A 392 -11.27 2.97 -25.03
C PRO A 392 -11.45 1.85 -26.08
N ARG A 393 -10.42 1.01 -26.31
CA ARG A 393 -10.40 -0.03 -27.33
C ARG A 393 -10.84 -1.40 -26.84
N THR A 394 -10.43 -1.76 -25.62
CA THR A 394 -10.57 -3.13 -25.09
C THR A 394 -11.28 -3.19 -23.73
N GLY A 395 -11.73 -2.03 -23.26
CA GLY A 395 -12.46 -1.94 -21.99
C GLY A 395 -11.63 -2.41 -20.80
N ILE A 396 -12.25 -3.16 -19.91
CA ILE A 396 -11.66 -3.66 -18.66
C ILE A 396 -10.40 -4.54 -18.90
N ARG A 397 -10.35 -5.27 -20.04
CA ARG A 397 -9.19 -6.09 -20.42
C ARG A 397 -7.95 -5.22 -20.66
N GLY A 398 -8.12 -4.03 -21.24
CA GLY A 398 -7.03 -3.08 -21.47
C GLY A 398 -6.37 -2.62 -20.18
N VAL A 399 -7.16 -2.38 -19.13
CA VAL A 399 -6.63 -2.01 -17.82
C VAL A 399 -5.85 -3.19 -17.20
N ALA A 400 -6.37 -4.40 -17.31
CA ALA A 400 -5.68 -5.59 -16.83
C ALA A 400 -4.35 -5.86 -17.57
N ILE A 401 -4.31 -5.64 -18.89
CA ILE A 401 -3.08 -5.74 -19.71
C ILE A 401 -2.08 -4.65 -19.31
N ALA A 402 -2.52 -3.40 -19.16
CA ALA A 402 -1.64 -2.31 -18.72
C ALA A 402 -1.00 -2.60 -17.37
N ARG A 403 -1.77 -3.20 -16.44
CA ARG A 403 -1.26 -3.65 -15.15
C ARG A 403 -0.27 -4.81 -15.28
N LEU A 404 -0.49 -5.73 -16.21
CA LEU A 404 0.46 -6.81 -16.51
C LEU A 404 1.79 -6.23 -17.03
N VAL A 405 1.75 -5.24 -17.92
CA VAL A 405 2.96 -4.55 -18.40
C VAL A 405 3.67 -3.84 -17.24
N TYR A 406 2.95 -3.24 -16.29
CA TYR A 406 3.55 -2.71 -15.08
C TYR A 406 4.33 -3.79 -14.30
N GLY A 407 3.72 -4.96 -14.09
CA GLY A 407 4.41 -6.10 -13.47
C GLY A 407 5.70 -6.48 -14.21
N LEU A 408 5.67 -6.52 -15.55
CA LEU A 408 6.85 -6.79 -16.39
C LEU A 408 7.93 -5.72 -16.23
N THR A 409 7.56 -4.44 -16.27
CA THR A 409 8.53 -3.33 -16.13
C THR A 409 9.21 -3.35 -14.76
N THR A 410 8.53 -3.79 -13.69
CA THR A 410 9.15 -3.89 -12.37
C THR A 410 10.26 -4.94 -12.32
N LEU A 411 10.24 -5.98 -13.17
CA LEU A 411 11.33 -6.96 -13.25
C LEU A 411 12.63 -6.39 -13.80
N LEU A 412 12.60 -5.22 -14.45
CA LEU A 412 13.83 -4.52 -14.89
C LEU A 412 14.76 -4.20 -13.71
N LEU A 413 14.27 -4.23 -12.47
CA LEU A 413 15.11 -4.11 -11.26
C LEU A 413 16.19 -5.19 -11.15
N TYR A 414 15.98 -6.35 -11.77
CA TYR A 414 16.99 -7.41 -11.78
C TYR A 414 18.21 -7.09 -12.66
N LEU A 415 18.10 -6.20 -13.65
CA LEU A 415 19.23 -5.79 -14.50
C LEU A 415 20.32 -5.05 -13.70
N PRO A 416 20.02 -3.95 -12.99
CA PRO A 416 21.01 -3.30 -12.14
C PRO A 416 21.46 -4.22 -10.98
N LEU A 417 20.58 -5.01 -10.38
CA LEU A 417 20.94 -5.96 -9.34
C LEU A 417 22.01 -6.98 -9.83
N ALA A 418 21.80 -7.56 -11.01
CA ALA A 418 22.76 -8.49 -11.61
C ALA A 418 24.11 -7.81 -11.89
N ARG A 419 24.12 -6.57 -12.39
CA ARG A 419 25.36 -5.81 -12.63
C ARG A 419 26.13 -5.54 -11.33
N ILE A 420 25.43 -5.15 -10.26
CA ILE A 420 26.05 -4.88 -8.95
C ILE A 420 26.66 -6.16 -8.39
N LEU A 421 25.95 -7.28 -8.45
CA LEU A 421 26.45 -8.56 -7.93
C LEU A 421 27.64 -9.12 -8.74
N THR A 422 27.69 -8.86 -10.05
CA THR A 422 28.83 -9.30 -10.89
C THR A 422 30.03 -8.38 -10.76
N SER A 423 29.87 -7.07 -10.57
CA SER A 423 30.97 -6.14 -10.37
C SER A 423 31.63 -6.35 -8.98
N ALA A 424 30.83 -6.61 -7.95
CA ALA A 424 31.36 -6.90 -6.61
C ALA A 424 32.22 -8.18 -6.58
N SER A 425 31.89 -9.20 -7.37
CA SER A 425 32.71 -10.43 -7.46
C SER A 425 34.02 -10.23 -8.23
N ARG A 426 34.13 -9.26 -9.13
CA ARG A 426 35.39 -8.96 -9.86
C ARG A 426 36.41 -8.19 -9.05
N VAL A 427 35.97 -7.38 -8.07
CA VAL A 427 36.88 -6.61 -7.21
C VAL A 427 37.53 -7.49 -6.12
N SER A 428 36.98 -8.66 -5.84
CA SER A 428 37.46 -9.57 -4.80
C SER A 428 38.54 -10.59 -5.25
N LEU A 429 39.07 -10.50 -6.46
CA LEU A 429 40.27 -11.26 -6.85
C LEU A 429 41.50 -10.46 -6.40
N PRO A 430 42.24 -10.88 -5.36
CA PRO A 430 43.54 -10.29 -5.08
C PRO A 430 44.43 -10.67 -6.24
N SER A 431 45.03 -9.67 -6.90
CA SER A 431 46.21 -9.91 -7.72
C SER A 431 47.20 -10.63 -6.86
N THR A 432 47.52 -11.87 -7.22
CA THR A 432 48.74 -12.57 -6.76
C THR A 432 49.95 -11.79 -7.24
N GLY A 433 50.23 -10.68 -6.57
CA GLY A 433 51.43 -9.87 -6.72
C GLY A 433 52.33 -10.19 -5.52
N SER A 434 53.38 -10.93 -5.80
CA SER A 434 54.53 -11.19 -4.94
C SER A 434 54.88 -10.01 -4.05
N TYR A 435 54.83 -10.25 -2.73
CA TYR A 435 55.55 -9.41 -1.77
C TYR A 435 57.03 -9.65 -1.98
N PRO A 436 57.87 -8.66 -2.21
CA PRO A 436 59.30 -8.82 -2.10
C PRO A 436 59.64 -9.02 -0.62
N VAL A 437 60.24 -10.18 -0.34
CA VAL A 437 60.93 -10.44 0.91
C VAL A 437 62.05 -9.42 1.03
N CYS A 438 61.96 -8.49 1.98
CA CYS A 438 63.15 -7.76 2.43
C CYS A 438 63.90 -8.68 3.34
N GLU A 439 65.00 -9.34 2.78
CA GLU A 439 66.11 -9.80 3.56
C GLU A 439 66.98 -8.60 3.97
N ASP A 440 67.31 -8.58 5.23
CA ASP A 440 68.47 -8.07 5.94
C ASP A 440 69.11 -6.71 5.56
N ALA A 441 69.03 -5.77 6.49
CA ALA A 441 70.27 -5.21 7.16
C ALA A 441 69.87 -4.35 8.37
#